data_716c2e0782dbf7eeb6f4fb3973d600be
#
_entry.id   716c2e0782dbf7eeb6f4fb3973d600be
#
_cell.length_a   1.000
_cell.length_b   1.000
_cell.length_c   1.000
_cell.angle_alpha   90.00
_cell.angle_beta   90.00
_cell.angle_gamma   90.00
#
_symmetry.space_group_name_H-M   'P 1'
#
loop_
_entity.id
_entity.type
_entity.pdbx_description
1 polymer ?
#
loop_
_entity_poly.entity_id
_entity_poly.type
_entity_poly.pdbx_seq_one_letter_code
_entity_poly.pdbx_strand_id
1 'polypeptide(L)'
;MSKGKQFTFFGLSFLISFAISLRAQAPSASTSTNVQDPGVRAGSVNAGQALAGLSSTQALYFQDGQTRFQEVEQVANGLGPTYNATSCNSCHASPAVGGSSPSATQYPHIGPNPQIAAAAAGGANNTVPFFITSDGPVREARFPFAVSSNGSRSNTPDGGVHAVFTITGRSDAAGCTLAQPPFQQMEQIGNLIFRIPTPVYGAGLIENIADATILANMRANTGTKQRLGISGHPNFSGNDGTITRFGWKAQNKSLEVFTGEAYNVEMGVTNELFPEERGDPPASCALNPTPEDSTNFDQTGTSITSDVVAFSNFMRFLAPPTPASTGIPGNPSAASIADGRAVFSMIHCDMCHTPSLPTAASKLTPALSRQHAALFSDLLVHHMGSGLADSIAQGSAGGDEFRTAPLWGVGQRIFFLHDGRATPANGGLLHAIQQHAGSGSEANAVINLFNEQLTPQQKQDLLNFLRSL
;
A
#
# COMPACT_ATOMS: atom_id res chain seq x y z
N MET A 1 84.90 -61.71 6.92
CA MET A 1 85.72 -60.97 7.89
C MET A 1 85.41 -59.52 7.76
N SER A 2 84.81 -58.84 8.66
CA SER A 2 85.02 -57.50 9.18
C SER A 2 83.74 -57.02 9.85
N LYS A 3 83.94 -56.61 11.08
CA LYS A 3 82.97 -56.25 12.10
C LYS A 3 82.41 -54.83 11.82
N GLY A 4 81.11 -54.70 11.80
CA GLY A 4 80.40 -53.39 11.80
C GLY A 4 80.00 -53.00 13.20
N LYS A 5 80.33 -51.81 13.63
CA LYS A 5 79.97 -51.23 14.93
C LYS A 5 78.57 -50.58 14.83
N GLN A 6 77.70 -50.93 15.78
CA GLN A 6 76.47 -50.22 16.06
C GLN A 6 76.77 -48.91 16.82
N PHE A 7 76.18 -47.81 16.35
CA PHE A 7 76.04 -46.59 17.08
C PHE A 7 74.57 -46.33 17.42
N THR A 8 74.28 -46.32 18.72
CA THR A 8 72.96 -46.02 19.26
C THR A 8 72.85 -44.49 19.48
N PHE A 9 71.95 -43.83 18.77
CA PHE A 9 71.60 -42.45 19.03
C PHE A 9 70.36 -42.39 19.91
N PHE A 10 70.46 -41.82 21.13
CA PHE A 10 69.40 -41.45 22.00
C PHE A 10 68.83 -40.05 21.49
N GLY A 11 67.65 -40.06 20.93
CA GLY A 11 66.94 -38.86 20.59
C GLY A 11 66.00 -38.46 21.71
N LEU A 12 66.26 -37.35 22.37
CA LEU A 12 65.41 -36.76 23.40
C LEU A 12 64.30 -35.94 22.70
N SER A 13 63.07 -36.53 22.62
CA SER A 13 61.90 -35.80 22.11
C SER A 13 61.30 -34.91 23.18
N PHE A 14 61.44 -33.59 22.98
CA PHE A 14 60.71 -32.57 23.74
C PHE A 14 59.31 -32.46 23.22
N LEU A 15 58.30 -32.96 23.99
CA LEU A 15 56.87 -32.73 23.76
C LEU A 15 56.54 -31.37 24.31
N ILE A 16 56.36 -30.39 23.45
CA ILE A 16 55.76 -29.08 23.78
C ILE A 16 54.25 -29.26 23.75
N SER A 17 53.61 -29.40 24.89
CA SER A 17 52.15 -29.37 25.01
C SER A 17 51.68 -27.92 24.90
N PHE A 18 51.08 -27.59 23.74
CA PHE A 18 50.30 -26.37 23.60
C PHE A 18 48.94 -26.58 24.28
N ALA A 19 48.76 -26.04 25.46
CA ALA A 19 47.45 -25.94 26.09
C ALA A 19 46.65 -24.82 25.39
N ILE A 20 45.77 -25.18 24.45
CA ILE A 20 44.75 -24.28 23.92
C ILE A 20 43.71 -24.09 25.02
N SER A 21 43.79 -22.95 25.72
CA SER A 21 42.73 -22.52 26.63
C SER A 21 41.49 -22.13 25.79
N LEU A 22 40.60 -23.05 25.59
CA LEU A 22 39.22 -22.70 25.18
C LEU A 22 38.59 -21.89 26.31
N ARG A 23 38.61 -20.57 26.19
CA ARG A 23 37.70 -19.74 26.94
C ARG A 23 36.28 -20.03 26.45
N ALA A 24 35.54 -20.82 27.20
CA ALA A 24 34.10 -20.87 27.04
C ALA A 24 33.57 -19.44 27.28
N GLN A 25 33.17 -18.78 26.20
CA GLN A 25 32.41 -17.55 26.26
C GLN A 25 31.10 -17.90 26.98
N ALA A 26 30.88 -17.37 28.15
CA ALA A 26 29.59 -17.49 28.83
C ALA A 26 28.50 -17.01 27.87
N PRO A 27 27.37 -17.71 27.75
CA PRO A 27 26.27 -17.22 26.98
C PRO A 27 25.90 -15.84 27.56
N SER A 28 26.01 -14.80 26.72
CA SER A 28 25.48 -13.49 27.05
C SER A 28 24.01 -13.69 27.43
N ALA A 29 23.66 -13.25 28.65
CA ALA A 29 22.29 -13.28 29.13
C ALA A 29 21.41 -12.70 28.02
N SER A 30 20.48 -13.50 27.46
CA SER A 30 19.48 -13.03 26.55
C SER A 30 18.62 -12.04 27.32
N THR A 31 18.86 -10.76 27.13
CA THR A 31 17.85 -9.75 27.43
C THR A 31 16.62 -10.20 26.64
N SER A 32 15.53 -10.51 27.32
CA SER A 32 14.26 -10.79 26.68
C SER A 32 13.89 -9.52 25.91
N THR A 33 14.22 -9.48 24.64
CA THR A 33 13.86 -8.35 23.79
C THR A 33 12.35 -8.40 23.65
N ASN A 34 11.69 -7.41 24.22
CA ASN A 34 10.28 -7.20 23.97
C ASN A 34 10.14 -6.86 22.48
N VAL A 35 9.57 -7.77 21.70
CA VAL A 35 9.42 -7.61 20.24
C VAL A 35 8.45 -6.47 20.00
N GLN A 36 8.91 -5.43 19.31
CA GLN A 36 8.08 -4.28 19.00
C GLN A 36 8.47 -3.65 17.65
N ASP A 37 7.50 -3.05 17.00
CA ASP A 37 7.76 -2.24 15.81
C ASP A 37 8.73 -1.09 16.19
N PRO A 38 9.88 -0.95 15.50
CA PRO A 38 10.81 0.15 15.76
C PRO A 38 10.18 1.54 15.59
N GLY A 39 9.12 1.64 14.81
CA GLY A 39 8.50 2.91 14.44
C GLY A 39 8.90 3.38 13.05
N VAL A 40 8.32 4.49 12.64
CA VAL A 40 8.47 5.04 11.29
C VAL A 40 9.91 5.48 11.04
N ARG A 41 10.49 4.99 9.95
CA ARG A 41 11.83 5.38 9.50
C ARG A 41 11.85 6.85 9.06
N ALA A 42 12.78 7.62 9.57
CA ALA A 42 12.98 9.02 9.22
C ALA A 42 13.68 9.17 7.85
N GLY A 43 13.55 10.36 7.26
CA GLY A 43 14.15 10.71 5.98
C GLY A 43 13.27 10.37 4.79
N SER A 44 13.39 11.15 3.71
CA SER A 44 12.54 10.98 2.51
C SER A 44 13.00 9.79 1.64
N VAL A 45 14.27 9.44 1.66
CA VAL A 45 14.90 8.37 0.85
C VAL A 45 14.30 8.25 -0.56
N ASN A 46 14.35 9.35 -1.30
CA ASN A 46 13.79 9.53 -2.64
C ASN A 46 12.26 9.39 -2.78
N ALA A 47 11.50 9.31 -1.68
CA ALA A 47 10.05 9.36 -1.76
C ALA A 47 9.58 10.70 -2.39
N GLY A 48 8.60 10.63 -3.29
CA GLY A 48 8.09 11.81 -4.00
C GLY A 48 8.96 12.31 -5.18
N GLN A 49 10.07 11.63 -5.49
CA GLN A 49 10.96 12.01 -6.59
C GLN A 49 10.60 11.30 -7.90
N ALA A 50 11.00 11.91 -9.02
CA ALA A 50 10.85 11.30 -10.32
C ALA A 50 11.77 10.09 -10.50
N LEU A 51 11.37 9.14 -11.34
CA LEU A 51 12.24 8.05 -11.81
C LEU A 51 13.53 8.62 -12.45
N ALA A 52 14.64 7.98 -12.16
CA ALA A 52 15.90 8.29 -12.86
C ALA A 52 15.83 7.90 -14.34
N GLY A 53 16.45 8.70 -15.22
CA GLY A 53 16.52 8.41 -16.65
C GLY A 53 15.30 8.82 -17.45
N LEU A 54 14.43 9.68 -16.93
CA LEU A 54 13.38 10.33 -17.71
C LEU A 54 13.99 11.29 -18.73
N SER A 55 13.36 11.41 -19.91
CA SER A 55 13.65 12.50 -20.83
C SER A 55 13.19 13.84 -20.24
N SER A 56 13.69 14.95 -20.80
CA SER A 56 13.27 16.30 -20.38
C SER A 56 11.76 16.50 -20.48
N THR A 57 11.13 15.99 -21.54
CA THR A 57 9.66 16.05 -21.72
C THR A 57 8.94 15.22 -20.67
N GLN A 58 9.40 14.01 -20.37
CA GLN A 58 8.81 13.16 -19.32
C GLN A 58 8.97 13.76 -17.93
N ALA A 59 10.10 14.44 -17.66
CA ALA A 59 10.28 15.17 -16.42
C ALA A 59 9.32 16.36 -16.26
N LEU A 60 8.98 17.06 -17.37
CA LEU A 60 7.95 18.10 -17.36
C LEU A 60 6.56 17.53 -17.08
N TYR A 61 6.20 16.39 -17.71
CA TYR A 61 4.93 15.71 -17.41
C TYR A 61 4.84 15.24 -15.96
N PHE A 62 5.95 14.78 -15.38
CA PHE A 62 6.00 14.45 -13.97
C PHE A 62 5.73 15.67 -13.08
N GLN A 63 6.38 16.81 -13.37
CA GLN A 63 6.23 18.04 -12.60
C GLN A 63 4.84 18.64 -12.71
N ASP A 64 4.27 18.69 -13.92
CA ASP A 64 2.91 19.14 -14.16
C ASP A 64 1.91 18.27 -13.38
N GLY A 65 1.98 16.97 -13.56
CA GLY A 65 1.11 16.03 -12.85
C GLY A 65 1.28 16.07 -11.33
N GLN A 66 2.50 16.31 -10.82
CA GLN A 66 2.73 16.51 -9.39
C GLN A 66 2.07 17.79 -8.88
N THR A 67 2.11 18.83 -9.65
CA THR A 67 1.45 20.12 -9.30
C THR A 67 -0.05 19.92 -9.20
N ARG A 68 -0.67 19.31 -10.21
CA ARG A 68 -2.11 19.05 -10.21
C ARG A 68 -2.53 18.07 -9.13
N PHE A 69 -1.74 17.04 -8.85
CA PHE A 69 -1.99 16.10 -7.76
C PHE A 69 -2.05 16.75 -6.37
N GLN A 70 -1.45 17.93 -6.24
CA GLN A 70 -1.45 18.74 -5.01
C GLN A 70 -2.48 19.87 -5.04
N GLU A 71 -3.13 20.11 -6.16
CA GLU A 71 -4.15 21.14 -6.30
C GLU A 71 -5.33 20.86 -5.36
N VAL A 72 -5.91 21.92 -4.83
CA VAL A 72 -7.10 21.84 -3.98
C VAL A 72 -8.31 22.23 -4.82
N GLU A 73 -9.12 21.24 -5.13
CA GLU A 73 -10.32 21.43 -5.92
C GLU A 73 -11.42 22.15 -5.15
N GLN A 74 -12.17 22.93 -5.88
CA GLN A 74 -13.36 23.64 -5.42
C GLN A 74 -14.54 23.34 -6.35
N VAL A 75 -15.74 23.81 -6.02
CA VAL A 75 -16.92 23.64 -6.89
C VAL A 75 -16.64 24.10 -8.31
N ALA A 76 -15.96 25.24 -8.49
CA ALA A 76 -15.63 25.77 -9.80
C ALA A 76 -14.66 24.90 -10.62
N ASN A 77 -13.94 24.01 -9.96
CA ASN A 77 -13.00 23.06 -10.57
C ASN A 77 -13.62 21.64 -10.70
N GLY A 78 -14.90 21.48 -10.35
CA GLY A 78 -15.59 20.22 -10.46
C GLY A 78 -15.69 19.41 -9.18
N LEU A 79 -15.16 19.89 -8.03
CA LEU A 79 -15.31 19.13 -6.77
C LEU A 79 -16.79 18.84 -6.51
N GLY A 80 -17.12 17.57 -6.44
CA GLY A 80 -18.49 17.10 -6.38
C GLY A 80 -19.21 17.44 -5.09
N PRO A 81 -20.54 17.27 -5.08
CA PRO A 81 -21.34 17.49 -3.88
C PRO A 81 -21.07 16.45 -2.79
N THR A 82 -20.44 15.32 -3.15
CA THR A 82 -20.02 14.24 -2.26
C THR A 82 -18.55 13.93 -2.52
N TYR A 83 -17.73 13.86 -1.49
CA TYR A 83 -16.28 13.68 -1.62
C TYR A 83 -15.66 13.14 -0.31
N ASN A 84 -14.44 12.65 -0.38
CA ASN A 84 -13.64 12.21 0.78
C ASN A 84 -12.59 13.24 1.17
N ALA A 85 -12.04 13.97 0.20
CA ALA A 85 -11.09 15.06 0.38
C ALA A 85 -11.13 15.99 -0.84
N THR A 86 -10.46 17.14 -0.72
CA THR A 86 -10.42 18.19 -1.74
C THR A 86 -9.14 18.18 -2.57
N SER A 87 -8.24 17.22 -2.38
CA SER A 87 -6.97 17.10 -3.09
C SER A 87 -6.48 15.66 -2.99
N CYS A 88 -5.88 15.13 -4.04
CA CYS A 88 -5.22 13.82 -3.98
C CYS A 88 -4.15 13.77 -2.90
N ASN A 89 -3.34 14.84 -2.80
CA ASN A 89 -2.28 14.94 -1.79
C ASN A 89 -2.81 15.04 -0.34
N SER A 90 -4.07 15.41 -0.13
CA SER A 90 -4.66 15.39 1.22
C SER A 90 -4.63 13.98 1.83
N CYS A 91 -4.81 12.96 1.00
CA CYS A 91 -4.78 11.56 1.42
C CYS A 91 -3.44 10.87 1.14
N HIS A 92 -2.77 11.22 0.04
CA HIS A 92 -1.53 10.61 -0.42
C HIS A 92 -0.29 11.47 -0.09
N ALA A 93 -0.08 11.81 1.21
CA ALA A 93 0.92 12.78 1.65
C ALA A 93 2.13 12.19 2.38
N SER A 94 2.05 10.98 2.94
CA SER A 94 3.11 10.44 3.80
C SER A 94 3.87 9.29 3.14
N PRO A 95 5.21 9.32 3.12
CA PRO A 95 6.15 10.34 3.66
C PRO A 95 6.35 11.54 2.72
N ALA A 96 5.81 11.50 1.52
CA ALA A 96 5.85 12.55 0.50
C ALA A 96 4.64 12.41 -0.43
N VAL A 97 4.48 13.35 -1.37
CA VAL A 97 3.44 13.33 -2.40
C VAL A 97 3.42 11.98 -3.13
N GLY A 98 2.26 11.37 -3.26
CA GLY A 98 2.07 10.02 -3.79
C GLY A 98 2.20 8.90 -2.73
N GLY A 99 2.34 9.25 -1.48
CA GLY A 99 2.42 8.31 -0.36
C GLY A 99 1.07 7.75 0.09
N SER A 100 0.98 7.49 1.37
CA SER A 100 -0.24 7.02 2.05
C SER A 100 -0.76 8.07 3.01
N SER A 101 -1.71 7.67 3.84
CA SER A 101 -2.33 8.53 4.86
C SER A 101 -1.32 9.22 5.76
N PRO A 102 -1.41 10.55 5.92
CA PRO A 102 -0.62 11.31 6.88
C PRO A 102 -1.10 11.09 8.32
N SER A 103 -0.26 11.48 9.29
CA SER A 103 -0.64 11.65 10.70
C SER A 103 -0.29 13.05 11.17
N ALA A 104 -1.21 13.70 11.85
CA ALA A 104 -0.99 15.03 12.39
C ALA A 104 0.17 15.08 13.41
N THR A 105 0.33 14.02 14.23
CA THR A 105 1.39 13.93 15.23
C THR A 105 2.77 13.85 14.60
N GLN A 106 2.91 13.11 13.51
CA GLN A 106 4.21 12.88 12.86
C GLN A 106 4.51 13.91 11.78
N TYR A 107 3.48 14.52 11.21
CA TYR A 107 3.57 15.53 10.15
C TYR A 107 2.75 16.77 10.51
N PRO A 108 3.16 17.50 11.56
CA PRO A 108 2.40 18.64 12.09
C PRO A 108 2.21 19.77 11.07
N HIS A 109 3.05 19.82 10.03
CA HIS A 109 2.92 20.76 8.94
C HIS A 109 1.72 20.51 8.00
N ILE A 110 1.13 19.29 8.03
CA ILE A 110 -0.09 18.96 7.30
C ILE A 110 -1.33 19.38 8.13
N GLY A 111 -1.16 19.63 9.42
CA GLY A 111 -2.25 20.01 10.33
C GLY A 111 -3.05 18.81 10.85
N PRO A 112 -4.24 19.03 11.40
CA PRO A 112 -5.15 17.94 11.75
C PRO A 112 -5.50 17.14 10.51
N ASN A 113 -6.03 15.92 10.69
CA ASN A 113 -6.46 15.05 9.59
C ASN A 113 -7.19 15.87 8.50
N PRO A 114 -6.73 15.85 7.24
CA PRO A 114 -7.25 16.75 6.20
C PRO A 114 -8.76 16.64 5.97
N GLN A 115 -9.35 15.48 6.25
CA GLN A 115 -10.80 15.28 6.16
C GLN A 115 -11.56 16.10 7.21
N ILE A 116 -10.96 16.37 8.38
CA ILE A 116 -11.54 17.29 9.37
C ILE A 116 -11.60 18.71 8.81
N ALA A 117 -10.52 19.15 8.17
CA ALA A 117 -10.47 20.48 7.55
C ALA A 117 -11.46 20.58 6.38
N ALA A 118 -11.53 19.55 5.53
CA ALA A 118 -12.47 19.49 4.41
C ALA A 118 -13.93 19.51 4.87
N ALA A 119 -14.28 18.76 5.90
CA ALA A 119 -15.62 18.76 6.47
C ALA A 119 -15.99 20.13 7.10
N ALA A 120 -15.05 20.76 7.78
CA ALA A 120 -15.26 22.10 8.36
C ALA A 120 -15.47 23.18 7.29
N ALA A 121 -14.77 23.08 6.16
CA ALA A 121 -14.91 24.02 5.03
C ALA A 121 -16.23 23.82 4.27
N GLY A 122 -16.78 22.61 4.26
CA GLY A 122 -17.97 22.25 3.50
C GLY A 122 -19.28 22.86 3.99
N GLY A 123 -19.35 23.44 5.20
CA GLY A 123 -20.50 24.19 5.69
C GLY A 123 -21.42 23.43 6.65
N ALA A 124 -22.63 23.98 6.90
CA ALA A 124 -23.50 23.60 8.01
C ALA A 124 -24.04 22.15 7.97
N ASN A 125 -24.06 21.51 6.80
CA ASN A 125 -24.55 20.14 6.66
C ASN A 125 -23.45 19.09 6.81
N ASN A 126 -22.19 19.51 6.87
CA ASN A 126 -21.05 18.63 7.04
C ASN A 126 -20.68 18.52 8.52
N THR A 127 -20.86 17.34 9.05
CA THR A 127 -20.29 16.98 10.35
C THR A 127 -19.11 16.06 10.14
N VAL A 128 -18.03 16.25 10.90
CA VAL A 128 -16.91 15.31 10.88
C VAL A 128 -17.44 13.95 11.32
N PRO A 129 -17.35 12.90 10.48
CA PRO A 129 -17.76 11.57 10.86
C PRO A 129 -16.97 11.06 12.08
N PHE A 130 -17.62 10.30 12.96
CA PHE A 130 -17.03 9.85 14.22
C PHE A 130 -15.73 9.03 14.07
N PHE A 131 -15.56 8.38 12.94
CA PHE A 131 -14.37 7.55 12.63
C PHE A 131 -13.19 8.36 12.08
N ILE A 132 -13.35 9.64 11.78
CA ILE A 132 -12.30 10.55 11.39
C ILE A 132 -11.78 11.25 12.64
N THR A 133 -10.54 10.93 13.02
CA THR A 133 -9.90 11.48 14.22
C THR A 133 -8.62 12.22 13.86
N SER A 134 -8.21 13.17 14.71
CA SER A 134 -7.02 14.01 14.46
C SER A 134 -5.74 13.21 14.23
N ASP A 135 -5.58 12.10 14.96
CA ASP A 135 -4.38 11.26 14.92
C ASP A 135 -4.56 9.96 14.13
N GLY A 136 -5.77 9.72 13.63
CA GLY A 136 -6.11 8.54 12.84
C GLY A 136 -5.79 8.70 11.35
N PRO A 137 -5.90 7.61 10.59
CA PRO A 137 -5.75 7.64 9.15
C PRO A 137 -6.89 8.42 8.49
N VAL A 138 -6.61 9.01 7.32
CA VAL A 138 -7.67 9.36 6.38
C VAL A 138 -8.36 8.09 5.91
N ARG A 139 -9.68 8.12 5.80
CA ARG A 139 -10.49 6.95 5.50
C ARG A 139 -11.57 7.28 4.48
N GLU A 140 -11.76 6.38 3.54
CA GLU A 140 -12.96 6.24 2.74
C GLU A 140 -13.90 5.27 3.47
N ALA A 141 -15.12 5.69 3.72
CA ALA A 141 -16.18 4.83 4.27
C ALA A 141 -16.94 4.14 3.15
N ARG A 142 -17.25 2.86 3.31
CA ARG A 142 -18.02 2.06 2.35
C ARG A 142 -19.12 1.29 3.04
N PHE A 143 -20.29 1.20 2.38
CA PHE A 143 -21.40 0.37 2.80
C PHE A 143 -21.47 -0.85 1.87
N PRO A 144 -20.98 -2.02 2.34
CA PRO A 144 -20.91 -3.20 1.49
C PRO A 144 -22.25 -3.89 1.22
N PHE A 145 -23.31 -3.52 1.94
CA PHE A 145 -24.62 -4.15 1.79
C PHE A 145 -25.71 -3.11 1.52
N ALA A 146 -26.65 -3.47 0.64
CA ALA A 146 -27.85 -2.69 0.43
C ALA A 146 -28.68 -2.60 1.70
N VAL A 147 -29.29 -1.43 1.92
CA VAL A 147 -30.21 -1.16 3.04
C VAL A 147 -31.57 -0.86 2.47
N SER A 148 -32.57 -1.59 2.93
CA SER A 148 -33.97 -1.38 2.54
C SER A 148 -34.55 -0.11 3.17
N SER A 149 -35.68 0.37 2.64
CA SER A 149 -36.37 1.57 3.14
C SER A 149 -36.77 1.52 4.63
N ASN A 150 -36.91 0.32 5.20
CA ASN A 150 -37.16 0.11 6.61
C ASN A 150 -35.89 0.10 7.48
N GLY A 151 -34.73 0.36 6.91
CA GLY A 151 -33.42 0.39 7.60
C GLY A 151 -32.77 -0.98 7.82
N SER A 152 -33.34 -2.06 7.29
CA SER A 152 -32.76 -3.40 7.44
C SER A 152 -31.68 -3.64 6.38
N ARG A 153 -30.51 -4.13 6.82
CA ARG A 153 -29.40 -4.53 5.97
C ARG A 153 -29.70 -5.87 5.28
N SER A 154 -29.32 -6.02 4.02
CA SER A 154 -29.25 -7.32 3.35
C SER A 154 -28.27 -8.24 4.09
N ASN A 155 -28.55 -9.53 4.15
CA ASN A 155 -27.67 -10.53 4.75
C ASN A 155 -26.75 -11.19 3.70
N THR A 156 -27.01 -10.96 2.43
CA THR A 156 -26.21 -11.51 1.33
C THR A 156 -25.44 -10.37 0.68
N PRO A 157 -24.08 -10.46 0.63
CA PRO A 157 -23.28 -9.52 -0.15
C PRO A 157 -23.69 -9.61 -1.61
N ASP A 158 -23.93 -8.47 -2.25
CA ASP A 158 -24.21 -8.40 -3.69
C ASP A 158 -22.97 -8.03 -4.51
N GLY A 159 -21.82 -7.87 -3.81
CA GLY A 159 -20.56 -7.50 -4.43
C GLY A 159 -20.39 -6.01 -4.69
N GLY A 160 -21.47 -5.23 -4.52
CA GLY A 160 -21.47 -3.79 -4.77
C GLY A 160 -20.97 -2.95 -3.59
N VAL A 161 -20.94 -1.64 -3.82
CA VAL A 161 -20.70 -0.62 -2.81
C VAL A 161 -21.86 0.37 -2.87
N HIS A 162 -22.54 0.54 -1.75
CA HIS A 162 -23.78 1.32 -1.66
C HIS A 162 -23.56 2.77 -1.19
N ALA A 163 -22.39 3.08 -0.65
CA ALA A 163 -21.90 4.44 -0.40
C ALA A 163 -20.38 4.42 -0.23
N VAL A 164 -19.71 5.49 -0.63
CA VAL A 164 -18.24 5.62 -0.57
C VAL A 164 -17.78 6.97 -0.02
N PHE A 165 -18.71 7.87 0.29
CA PHE A 165 -18.36 9.23 0.66
C PHE A 165 -18.29 9.42 2.17
N THR A 166 -17.38 10.27 2.62
CA THR A 166 -17.30 10.70 4.01
C THR A 166 -17.92 12.07 4.23
N ILE A 167 -17.99 12.91 3.21
CA ILE A 167 -18.44 14.30 3.30
C ILE A 167 -19.48 14.57 2.22
N THR A 168 -20.58 15.20 2.61
CA THR A 168 -21.64 15.62 1.70
C THR A 168 -22.09 17.04 2.01
N GLY A 169 -22.53 17.74 0.97
CA GLY A 169 -23.00 19.13 1.09
C GLY A 169 -21.85 20.14 1.22
N ARG A 170 -22.08 21.34 0.72
CA ARG A 170 -21.07 22.39 0.65
C ARG A 170 -21.69 23.76 0.88
N SER A 171 -21.00 24.61 1.66
CA SER A 171 -21.41 26.00 1.87
C SER A 171 -21.21 26.91 0.66
N ASP A 172 -20.26 26.55 -0.24
CA ASP A 172 -19.94 27.26 -1.48
C ASP A 172 -20.79 26.82 -2.69
N ALA A 173 -21.66 25.83 -2.50
CA ALA A 173 -22.59 25.33 -3.51
C ALA A 173 -24.02 25.79 -3.20
N ALA A 174 -24.37 26.99 -3.63
CA ALA A 174 -25.67 27.60 -3.34
C ALA A 174 -26.83 26.72 -3.81
N GLY A 175 -27.72 26.35 -2.90
CA GLY A 175 -28.90 25.51 -3.18
C GLY A 175 -28.64 24.00 -3.15
N CYS A 176 -27.41 23.56 -3.01
CA CYS A 176 -27.10 22.15 -2.80
C CYS A 176 -27.23 21.79 -1.32
N THR A 177 -28.18 20.91 -0.99
CA THR A 177 -28.37 20.36 0.35
C THR A 177 -28.39 18.85 0.28
N LEU A 178 -27.34 18.21 0.77
CA LEU A 178 -27.24 16.76 0.88
C LEU A 178 -27.04 16.38 2.34
N ALA A 179 -27.73 15.36 2.78
CA ALA A 179 -27.55 14.80 4.09
C ALA A 179 -26.28 13.93 4.12
N GLN A 180 -25.54 14.02 5.22
CA GLN A 180 -24.46 13.10 5.51
C GLN A 180 -25.00 11.66 5.56
N PRO A 181 -24.31 10.67 4.98
CA PRO A 181 -24.70 9.27 5.15
C PRO A 181 -24.83 8.88 6.64
N PRO A 182 -25.78 8.01 7.01
CA PRO A 182 -26.05 7.67 8.41
C PRO A 182 -25.01 6.71 8.99
N PHE A 183 -23.74 7.12 9.07
CA PHE A 183 -22.60 6.30 9.44
C PHE A 183 -22.77 5.56 10.77
N GLN A 184 -23.31 6.22 11.80
CA GLN A 184 -23.55 5.58 13.11
C GLN A 184 -24.57 4.43 13.02
N GLN A 185 -25.63 4.62 12.23
CA GLN A 185 -26.61 3.56 11.99
C GLN A 185 -25.97 2.41 11.22
N MET A 186 -25.15 2.71 10.19
CA MET A 186 -24.46 1.70 9.39
C MET A 186 -23.46 0.89 10.23
N GLU A 187 -22.76 1.53 11.15
CA GLU A 187 -21.88 0.84 12.11
C GLU A 187 -22.68 -0.12 13.01
N GLN A 188 -23.79 0.35 13.58
CA GLN A 188 -24.64 -0.47 14.48
C GLN A 188 -25.18 -1.74 13.82
N ILE A 189 -25.47 -1.69 12.52
CA ILE A 189 -25.95 -2.86 11.77
C ILE A 189 -24.82 -3.63 11.08
N GLY A 190 -23.54 -3.30 11.36
CA GLY A 190 -22.37 -3.96 10.76
C GLY A 190 -22.26 -3.76 9.25
N ASN A 191 -22.61 -2.58 8.76
CA ASN A 191 -22.57 -2.19 7.35
C ASN A 191 -21.61 -1.02 7.07
N LEU A 192 -20.57 -0.88 7.86
CA LEU A 192 -19.58 0.17 7.70
C LEU A 192 -18.18 -0.44 7.70
N ILE A 193 -17.47 -0.25 6.61
CA ILE A 193 -16.05 -0.63 6.47
C ILE A 193 -15.26 0.56 5.93
N PHE A 194 -13.93 0.47 6.03
CA PHE A 194 -13.04 1.55 5.65
C PHE A 194 -11.96 1.08 4.69
N ARG A 195 -11.46 2.02 3.87
CA ARG A 195 -10.22 1.89 3.15
C ARG A 195 -9.35 3.13 3.37
N ILE A 196 -8.04 2.92 3.40
CA ILE A 196 -7.04 3.97 3.45
C ILE A 196 -6.34 4.11 2.09
N PRO A 197 -5.74 5.27 1.77
CA PRO A 197 -5.05 5.46 0.51
C PRO A 197 -3.86 4.52 0.35
N THR A 198 -3.77 3.88 -0.83
CA THR A 198 -2.60 3.08 -1.20
C THR A 198 -1.48 3.99 -1.69
N PRO A 199 -0.20 3.79 -1.29
CA PRO A 199 0.90 4.51 -1.91
C PRO A 199 0.94 4.24 -3.41
N VAL A 200 1.20 5.29 -4.21
CA VAL A 200 1.30 5.20 -5.67
C VAL A 200 2.73 5.22 -6.19
N TYR A 201 3.71 5.11 -5.29
CA TYR A 201 5.13 5.00 -5.62
C TYR A 201 5.41 3.81 -6.53
N GLY A 202 6.25 4.01 -7.56
CA GLY A 202 6.64 2.95 -8.47
C GLY A 202 5.51 2.37 -9.33
N ALA A 203 4.35 3.03 -9.37
CA ALA A 203 3.17 2.52 -10.06
C ALA A 203 3.42 2.31 -11.57
N GLY A 204 4.24 3.15 -12.21
CA GLY A 204 4.62 2.94 -13.60
C GLY A 204 5.49 1.69 -13.83
N LEU A 205 6.32 1.30 -12.86
CA LEU A 205 7.03 0.02 -12.93
C LEU A 205 6.03 -1.14 -12.86
N ILE A 206 5.03 -1.07 -11.97
CA ILE A 206 3.96 -2.08 -11.86
C ILE A 206 3.16 -2.15 -13.16
N GLU A 207 2.77 -1.01 -13.75
CA GLU A 207 2.03 -0.94 -15.01
C GLU A 207 2.80 -1.65 -16.14
N ASN A 208 4.13 -1.54 -16.13
CA ASN A 208 5.01 -2.12 -17.16
C ASN A 208 5.45 -3.58 -16.89
N ILE A 209 4.96 -4.25 -15.85
CA ILE A 209 5.16 -5.69 -15.66
C ILE A 209 4.21 -6.43 -16.59
N ALA A 210 4.73 -7.31 -17.45
CA ALA A 210 3.90 -8.09 -18.36
C ALA A 210 3.02 -9.11 -17.63
N ASP A 211 1.79 -9.35 -18.11
CA ASP A 211 0.89 -10.37 -17.58
C ASP A 211 1.57 -11.75 -17.53
N ALA A 212 2.36 -12.09 -18.54
CA ALA A 212 3.14 -13.33 -18.58
C ALA A 212 4.13 -13.46 -17.41
N THR A 213 4.71 -12.33 -16.94
CA THR A 213 5.60 -12.30 -15.77
C THR A 213 4.82 -12.61 -14.49
N ILE A 214 3.65 -12.01 -14.30
CA ILE A 214 2.77 -12.28 -13.15
C ILE A 214 2.36 -13.74 -13.13
N LEU A 215 1.92 -14.29 -14.26
CA LEU A 215 1.52 -15.69 -14.39
C LEU A 215 2.69 -16.65 -14.17
N ALA A 216 3.88 -16.31 -14.64
CA ALA A 216 5.08 -17.13 -14.38
C ALA A 216 5.43 -17.15 -12.89
N ASN A 217 5.35 -16.00 -12.21
CA ASN A 217 5.57 -15.90 -10.76
C ASN A 217 4.50 -16.65 -9.96
N MET A 218 3.23 -16.59 -10.37
CA MET A 218 2.15 -17.36 -9.76
C MET A 218 2.46 -18.85 -9.75
N ARG A 219 2.98 -19.37 -10.88
CA ARG A 219 3.33 -20.80 -11.05
C ARG A 219 4.66 -21.18 -10.39
N ALA A 220 5.47 -20.20 -10.02
CA ALA A 220 6.74 -20.46 -9.33
C ALA A 220 6.48 -21.02 -7.93
N ASN A 221 7.38 -21.90 -7.46
CA ASN A 221 7.32 -22.47 -6.10
C ASN A 221 6.00 -23.21 -5.76
N THR A 222 5.30 -23.73 -6.76
CA THR A 222 3.97 -24.38 -6.61
C THR A 222 3.95 -25.42 -5.48
N GLY A 223 4.97 -26.29 -5.38
CA GLY A 223 5.01 -27.31 -4.31
C GLY A 223 5.10 -26.70 -2.90
N THR A 224 5.79 -25.57 -2.72
CA THR A 224 5.85 -24.87 -1.43
C THR A 224 4.54 -24.14 -1.16
N LYS A 225 4.00 -23.42 -2.14
CA LYS A 225 2.71 -22.73 -2.04
C LYS A 225 1.59 -23.69 -1.65
N GLN A 226 1.51 -24.85 -2.31
CA GLN A 226 0.52 -25.89 -1.98
C GLN A 226 0.65 -26.40 -0.54
N ARG A 227 1.87 -26.67 -0.06
CA ARG A 227 2.08 -27.10 1.33
C ARG A 227 1.67 -26.04 2.36
N LEU A 228 1.78 -24.77 2.00
CA LEU A 228 1.41 -23.65 2.87
C LEU A 228 -0.05 -23.22 2.71
N GLY A 229 -0.79 -23.78 1.74
CA GLY A 229 -2.17 -23.39 1.45
C GLY A 229 -2.29 -22.05 0.72
N ILE A 230 -1.25 -21.65 -0.02
CA ILE A 230 -1.22 -20.40 -0.78
C ILE A 230 -1.71 -20.66 -2.19
N SER A 231 -2.77 -19.98 -2.61
CA SER A 231 -3.49 -20.19 -3.88
C SER A 231 -3.78 -18.93 -4.68
N GLY A 232 -3.19 -17.81 -4.34
CA GLY A 232 -3.45 -16.52 -4.94
C GLY A 232 -3.62 -16.51 -6.47
N HIS A 233 -4.51 -15.68 -6.96
CA HIS A 233 -4.85 -15.60 -8.39
C HIS A 233 -4.88 -14.14 -8.89
N PRO A 234 -4.74 -13.89 -10.21
CA PRO A 234 -4.88 -12.56 -10.76
C PRO A 234 -6.34 -12.11 -10.78
N ASN A 235 -6.58 -10.80 -10.62
CA ASN A 235 -7.83 -10.20 -11.01
C ASN A 235 -7.77 -9.79 -12.49
N PHE A 236 -8.92 -9.69 -13.15
CA PHE A 236 -9.00 -9.47 -14.60
C PHE A 236 -9.90 -8.28 -14.94
N SER A 237 -9.53 -7.59 -16.00
CA SER A 237 -10.38 -6.59 -16.64
C SER A 237 -11.58 -7.26 -17.28
N GLY A 238 -12.78 -6.79 -16.97
CA GLY A 238 -14.01 -7.25 -17.61
C GLY A 238 -14.10 -6.91 -19.08
N ASN A 239 -13.32 -5.95 -19.57
CA ASN A 239 -13.39 -5.48 -20.95
C ASN A 239 -12.55 -6.34 -21.92
N ASP A 240 -11.36 -6.76 -21.51
CA ASP A 240 -10.40 -7.42 -22.41
C ASP A 240 -9.70 -8.65 -21.81
N GLY A 241 -10.04 -9.03 -20.57
CA GLY A 241 -9.49 -10.20 -19.91
C GLY A 241 -7.99 -10.09 -19.54
N THR A 242 -7.38 -8.91 -19.61
CA THR A 242 -6.01 -8.70 -19.15
C THR A 242 -5.94 -8.59 -17.64
N ILE A 243 -4.76 -8.87 -17.06
CA ILE A 243 -4.56 -8.82 -15.61
C ILE A 243 -4.63 -7.37 -15.13
N THR A 244 -5.48 -7.13 -14.15
CA THR A 244 -5.58 -5.88 -13.41
C THR A 244 -4.64 -5.87 -12.21
N ARG A 245 -4.18 -4.70 -11.74
CA ARG A 245 -3.09 -4.63 -10.76
C ARG A 245 -3.10 -3.44 -9.81
N PHE A 246 -4.03 -2.49 -9.97
CA PHE A 246 -4.15 -1.30 -9.12
C PHE A 246 -5.37 -1.37 -8.21
N GLY A 247 -5.30 -0.68 -7.07
CA GLY A 247 -6.29 -0.75 -6.00
C GLY A 247 -6.05 -1.90 -5.02
N TRP A 248 -6.79 -1.91 -3.91
CA TRP A 248 -6.67 -2.92 -2.86
C TRP A 248 -7.05 -4.34 -3.33
N LYS A 249 -7.92 -4.45 -4.32
CA LYS A 249 -8.36 -5.72 -4.91
C LYS A 249 -7.83 -5.92 -6.34
N ALA A 250 -6.79 -5.18 -6.73
CA ALA A 250 -6.26 -5.19 -8.09
C ALA A 250 -7.36 -4.96 -9.15
N GLN A 251 -8.32 -4.08 -8.89
CA GLN A 251 -9.49 -3.91 -9.75
C GLN A 251 -9.21 -3.12 -11.03
N ASN A 252 -8.18 -2.28 -11.06
CA ASN A 252 -7.86 -1.42 -12.21
C ASN A 252 -6.66 -1.92 -13.01
N LYS A 253 -6.78 -1.84 -14.34
CA LYS A 253 -5.79 -2.32 -15.31
C LYS A 253 -4.65 -1.34 -15.53
N SER A 254 -4.95 -0.05 -15.69
CA SER A 254 -4.01 1.02 -16.02
C SER A 254 -4.07 2.14 -15.00
N LEU A 255 -3.03 2.97 -14.98
CA LEU A 255 -3.00 4.15 -14.13
C LEU A 255 -4.07 5.16 -14.53
N GLU A 256 -4.35 5.30 -15.83
CA GLU A 256 -5.36 6.23 -16.33
C GLU A 256 -6.77 5.87 -15.86
N VAL A 257 -7.16 4.59 -15.95
CA VAL A 257 -8.45 4.13 -15.41
C VAL A 257 -8.48 4.25 -13.89
N PHE A 258 -7.37 3.95 -13.22
CA PHE A 258 -7.27 4.05 -11.76
C PHE A 258 -7.40 5.50 -11.27
N THR A 259 -6.78 6.46 -11.96
CA THR A 259 -6.92 7.88 -11.61
C THR A 259 -8.31 8.42 -11.91
N GLY A 260 -8.89 8.05 -13.05
CA GLY A 260 -10.25 8.48 -13.39
C GLY A 260 -11.28 7.97 -12.38
N GLU A 261 -11.17 6.68 -11.96
CA GLU A 261 -12.01 6.14 -10.88
C GLU A 261 -11.79 6.92 -9.58
N ALA A 262 -10.53 7.12 -9.17
CA ALA A 262 -10.22 7.80 -7.92
C ALA A 262 -10.68 9.26 -7.91
N TYR A 263 -10.54 9.98 -9.03
CA TYR A 263 -10.97 11.38 -9.13
C TYR A 263 -12.47 11.50 -8.95
N ASN A 264 -13.23 10.59 -9.57
CA ASN A 264 -14.67 10.55 -9.40
C ASN A 264 -15.10 10.04 -8.00
N VAL A 265 -14.48 8.96 -7.49
CA VAL A 265 -14.88 8.34 -6.21
C VAL A 265 -14.43 9.18 -5.01
N GLU A 266 -13.20 9.72 -5.03
CA GLU A 266 -12.62 10.38 -3.86
C GLU A 266 -12.96 11.88 -3.79
N MET A 267 -13.14 12.52 -4.95
CA MET A 267 -13.35 13.96 -5.03
C MET A 267 -14.67 14.34 -5.71
N GLY A 268 -15.40 13.34 -6.25
CA GLY A 268 -16.67 13.57 -6.94
C GLY A 268 -16.52 14.31 -8.25
N VAL A 269 -15.31 14.44 -8.82
CA VAL A 269 -15.09 15.10 -10.11
C VAL A 269 -15.37 14.11 -11.23
N THR A 270 -16.38 14.42 -12.06
CA THR A 270 -16.70 13.61 -13.25
C THR A 270 -15.65 13.81 -14.34
N ASN A 271 -15.37 12.76 -15.09
CA ASN A 271 -14.36 12.79 -16.15
C ASN A 271 -14.77 11.90 -17.32
N GLU A 272 -14.03 11.93 -18.43
CA GLU A 272 -14.38 11.19 -19.65
C GLU A 272 -14.50 9.67 -19.46
N LEU A 273 -13.79 9.10 -18.46
CA LEU A 273 -13.86 7.67 -18.12
C LEU A 273 -15.01 7.35 -17.16
N PHE A 274 -15.38 8.30 -16.30
CA PHE A 274 -16.41 8.19 -15.26
C PHE A 274 -17.29 9.45 -15.28
N PRO A 275 -18.19 9.58 -16.28
CA PRO A 275 -18.91 10.84 -16.55
C PRO A 275 -20.12 11.06 -15.65
N GLU A 276 -20.47 10.11 -14.79
CA GLU A 276 -21.68 10.22 -13.96
C GLU A 276 -21.34 10.65 -12.55
N GLU A 277 -22.15 11.56 -12.01
CA GLU A 277 -22.10 11.99 -10.62
C GLU A 277 -22.36 10.82 -9.66
N ARG A 278 -21.60 10.78 -8.58
CA ARG A 278 -21.76 9.76 -7.55
C ARG A 278 -22.93 10.07 -6.62
N GLY A 279 -23.70 9.02 -6.28
CA GLY A 279 -24.77 9.09 -5.28
C GLY A 279 -26.05 9.73 -5.78
N ASP A 280 -26.26 9.87 -7.08
CA ASP A 280 -27.47 10.43 -7.71
C ASP A 280 -27.92 11.76 -7.06
N PRO A 281 -27.05 12.79 -7.01
CA PRO A 281 -27.40 14.04 -6.36
C PRO A 281 -28.54 14.74 -7.11
N PRO A 282 -29.37 15.54 -6.41
CA PRO A 282 -30.39 16.32 -7.08
C PRO A 282 -29.75 17.34 -8.04
N ALA A 283 -30.47 17.74 -9.10
CA ALA A 283 -29.97 18.70 -10.11
C ALA A 283 -29.48 20.02 -9.51
N SER A 284 -29.95 20.43 -8.32
CA SER A 284 -29.44 21.60 -7.61
C SER A 284 -28.02 21.42 -7.05
N CYS A 285 -27.48 20.21 -7.09
CA CYS A 285 -26.11 19.89 -6.67
C CYS A 285 -25.19 19.58 -7.84
N ALA A 286 -25.69 19.33 -9.03
CA ALA A 286 -24.91 19.18 -10.25
C ALA A 286 -24.62 20.59 -10.82
N LEU A 287 -23.53 21.21 -10.38
CA LEU A 287 -23.24 22.63 -10.64
C LEU A 287 -22.41 22.86 -11.88
N ASN A 288 -21.75 21.85 -12.39
CA ASN A 288 -20.86 21.90 -13.53
C ASN A 288 -21.33 20.96 -14.66
N PRO A 289 -20.88 21.18 -15.94
CA PRO A 289 -21.15 20.26 -17.01
C PRO A 289 -20.44 18.91 -16.79
N THR A 290 -21.07 17.84 -17.23
CA THR A 290 -20.49 16.49 -17.17
C THR A 290 -19.99 16.07 -18.56
N PRO A 291 -18.75 15.61 -18.71
CA PRO A 291 -17.70 15.49 -17.70
C PRO A 291 -17.08 16.86 -17.35
N GLU A 292 -16.70 17.03 -16.08
CA GLU A 292 -16.06 18.24 -15.56
C GLU A 292 -14.59 18.29 -15.97
N ASP A 293 -13.87 17.17 -15.87
CA ASP A 293 -12.50 17.02 -16.36
C ASP A 293 -12.51 16.39 -17.76
N SER A 294 -11.99 17.11 -18.76
CA SER A 294 -11.97 16.67 -20.15
C SER A 294 -10.65 17.00 -20.84
N THR A 295 -10.30 16.24 -21.87
CA THR A 295 -9.03 16.34 -22.57
C THR A 295 -8.92 17.51 -23.53
N ASN A 296 -10.02 18.15 -23.93
CA ASN A 296 -10.03 19.26 -24.92
C ASN A 296 -9.28 18.98 -26.25
N PHE A 297 -9.07 17.71 -26.62
CA PHE A 297 -8.32 17.34 -27.83
C PHE A 297 -9.02 17.75 -29.15
N ASP A 298 -10.31 17.98 -29.09
CA ASP A 298 -11.12 18.45 -30.21
C ASP A 298 -11.05 19.97 -30.41
N GLN A 299 -10.46 20.72 -29.50
CA GLN A 299 -10.36 22.17 -29.57
C GLN A 299 -9.05 22.60 -30.24
N THR A 300 -9.18 23.29 -31.37
CA THR A 300 -8.03 23.81 -32.12
C THR A 300 -7.23 24.81 -31.27
N GLY A 301 -5.92 24.54 -31.10
CA GLY A 301 -5.00 25.41 -30.38
C GLY A 301 -4.96 25.21 -28.87
N THR A 302 -5.67 24.20 -28.32
CA THR A 302 -5.52 23.81 -26.92
C THR A 302 -4.55 22.63 -26.78
N SER A 303 -3.68 22.72 -25.81
CA SER A 303 -2.74 21.66 -25.41
C SER A 303 -2.94 21.28 -23.92
N ILE A 304 -4.11 21.58 -23.38
CA ILE A 304 -4.42 21.35 -21.97
C ILE A 304 -4.77 19.86 -21.84
N THR A 305 -3.96 19.16 -21.08
CA THR A 305 -4.20 17.78 -20.71
C THR A 305 -5.23 17.74 -19.58
N SER A 306 -6.13 16.77 -19.57
CA SER A 306 -7.03 16.53 -18.43
C SER A 306 -6.24 16.19 -17.18
N ASP A 307 -6.83 16.41 -16.02
CA ASP A 307 -6.22 16.08 -14.74
C ASP A 307 -6.00 14.56 -14.59
N VAL A 308 -6.92 13.75 -15.08
CA VAL A 308 -6.77 12.29 -15.13
C VAL A 308 -5.48 11.88 -15.84
N VAL A 309 -5.19 12.48 -17.00
CA VAL A 309 -3.94 12.20 -17.74
C VAL A 309 -2.72 12.73 -17.00
N ALA A 310 -2.80 13.93 -16.41
CA ALA A 310 -1.72 14.52 -15.62
C ALA A 310 -1.39 13.67 -14.38
N PHE A 311 -2.39 13.25 -13.62
CA PHE A 311 -2.22 12.36 -12.46
C PHE A 311 -1.63 11.01 -12.86
N SER A 312 -2.09 10.40 -13.97
CA SER A 312 -1.54 9.14 -14.44
C SER A 312 -0.07 9.28 -14.84
N ASN A 313 0.32 10.40 -15.44
CA ASN A 313 1.73 10.69 -15.77
C ASN A 313 2.58 10.90 -14.52
N PHE A 314 2.08 11.63 -13.52
CA PHE A 314 2.77 11.74 -12.23
C PHE A 314 3.03 10.36 -11.62
N MET A 315 2.01 9.53 -11.48
CA MET A 315 2.15 8.20 -10.87
C MET A 315 3.03 7.26 -11.70
N ARG A 316 2.99 7.37 -13.04
CA ARG A 316 3.81 6.57 -13.96
C ARG A 316 5.30 6.87 -13.81
N PHE A 317 5.63 8.12 -13.55
CA PHE A 317 7.02 8.57 -13.44
C PHE A 317 7.50 8.74 -11.99
N LEU A 318 6.67 8.46 -11.01
CA LEU A 318 7.01 8.52 -9.59
C LEU A 318 7.89 7.33 -9.21
N ALA A 319 9.08 7.61 -8.67
CA ALA A 319 10.01 6.57 -8.24
C ALA A 319 9.49 5.84 -6.98
N PRO A 320 9.78 4.54 -6.83
CA PRO A 320 9.65 3.88 -5.55
C PRO A 320 10.68 4.44 -4.55
N PRO A 321 10.34 4.54 -3.25
CA PRO A 321 11.31 4.87 -2.21
C PRO A 321 12.48 3.89 -2.20
N THR A 322 13.66 4.40 -1.88
CA THR A 322 14.87 3.57 -1.79
C THR A 322 14.98 2.95 -0.40
N PRO A 323 15.29 1.66 -0.26
CA PRO A 323 15.60 1.06 1.03
C PRO A 323 16.78 1.76 1.72
N ALA A 324 16.72 1.90 3.04
CA ALA A 324 17.81 2.50 3.81
C ALA A 324 17.96 1.83 5.17
N SER A 325 19.21 1.62 5.57
CA SER A 325 19.56 1.09 6.89
C SER A 325 19.64 2.15 7.99
N THR A 326 19.51 3.42 7.64
CA THR A 326 19.57 4.56 8.56
C THR A 326 18.20 5.18 8.79
N GLY A 327 18.04 5.94 9.84
CA GLY A 327 16.79 6.62 10.18
C GLY A 327 15.71 5.72 10.80
N ILE A 328 16.00 4.43 11.02
CA ILE A 328 15.11 3.51 11.73
C ILE A 328 15.28 3.78 13.24
N PRO A 329 14.20 4.05 14.00
CA PRO A 329 14.28 4.20 15.44
C PRO A 329 14.96 2.99 16.10
N GLY A 330 15.77 3.25 17.14
CA GLY A 330 16.59 2.21 17.77
C GLY A 330 17.90 1.87 17.03
N ASN A 331 18.14 2.44 15.85
CA ASN A 331 19.36 2.27 15.04
C ASN A 331 19.81 0.80 14.94
N PRO A 332 19.00 -0.10 14.36
CA PRO A 332 19.36 -1.50 14.22
C PRO A 332 20.65 -1.64 13.40
N SER A 333 21.46 -2.65 13.72
CA SER A 333 22.68 -2.93 12.97
C SER A 333 22.36 -3.42 11.55
N ALA A 334 23.29 -3.24 10.62
CA ALA A 334 23.19 -3.79 9.28
C ALA A 334 23.05 -5.33 9.29
N ALA A 335 23.67 -6.01 10.26
CA ALA A 335 23.50 -7.44 10.46
C ALA A 335 22.06 -7.80 10.81
N SER A 336 21.43 -7.10 11.76
CA SER A 336 20.02 -7.31 12.13
C SER A 336 19.07 -7.14 10.93
N ILE A 337 19.30 -6.13 10.08
CA ILE A 337 18.51 -5.92 8.85
C ILE A 337 18.71 -7.07 7.86
N ALA A 338 19.98 -7.54 7.69
CA ALA A 338 20.27 -8.65 6.81
C ALA A 338 19.68 -9.98 7.31
N ASP A 339 19.77 -10.24 8.61
CA ASP A 339 19.17 -11.40 9.27
C ASP A 339 17.65 -11.36 9.15
N GLY A 340 17.03 -10.19 9.32
CA GLY A 340 15.59 -10.00 9.09
C GLY A 340 15.15 -10.33 7.66
N ARG A 341 15.96 -9.96 6.66
CA ARG A 341 15.72 -10.35 5.26
C ARG A 341 15.80 -11.88 5.08
N ALA A 342 16.77 -12.52 5.71
CA ALA A 342 16.88 -13.99 5.68
C ALA A 342 15.67 -14.66 6.36
N VAL A 343 15.23 -14.12 7.50
CA VAL A 343 14.02 -14.59 8.22
C VAL A 343 12.79 -14.44 7.35
N PHE A 344 12.62 -13.32 6.64
CA PHE A 344 11.50 -13.08 5.72
C PHE A 344 11.34 -14.21 4.69
N SER A 345 12.45 -14.65 4.07
CA SER A 345 12.42 -15.77 3.13
C SER A 345 12.31 -17.14 3.85
N MET A 346 12.94 -17.29 5.00
CA MET A 346 12.94 -18.54 5.78
C MET A 346 11.53 -18.95 6.21
N ILE A 347 10.68 -18.00 6.60
CA ILE A 347 9.29 -18.25 6.99
C ILE A 347 8.30 -18.07 5.84
N HIS A 348 8.81 -17.92 4.61
CA HIS A 348 8.01 -17.89 3.37
C HIS A 348 7.10 -16.68 3.16
N CYS A 349 7.38 -15.53 3.75
CA CYS A 349 6.68 -14.27 3.41
C CYS A 349 6.84 -13.92 1.92
N ASP A 350 7.96 -14.33 1.31
CA ASP A 350 8.29 -14.11 -0.10
C ASP A 350 7.44 -14.93 -1.09
N MET A 351 6.60 -15.86 -0.62
CA MET A 351 5.67 -16.60 -1.48
C MET A 351 4.54 -15.72 -2.03
N CYS A 352 4.11 -14.71 -1.28
CA CYS A 352 3.21 -13.65 -1.72
C CYS A 352 3.99 -12.34 -1.96
N HIS A 353 4.83 -11.94 -1.01
CA HIS A 353 5.67 -10.75 -1.14
C HIS A 353 6.94 -11.02 -1.95
N THR A 354 6.77 -11.42 -3.23
CA THR A 354 7.87 -11.68 -4.17
C THR A 354 8.82 -10.48 -4.23
N PRO A 355 10.12 -10.65 -3.93
CA PRO A 355 11.04 -9.53 -3.77
C PRO A 355 11.17 -8.63 -4.98
N SER A 356 11.13 -9.19 -6.19
CA SER A 356 11.30 -8.40 -7.42
C SER A 356 10.65 -9.08 -8.61
N LEU A 357 10.06 -8.28 -9.51
CA LEU A 357 9.55 -8.72 -10.81
C LEU A 357 10.19 -7.88 -11.93
N PRO A 358 10.54 -8.49 -13.08
CA PRO A 358 11.06 -7.74 -14.21
C PRO A 358 9.94 -7.00 -14.95
N THR A 359 10.22 -5.77 -15.39
CA THR A 359 9.35 -5.02 -16.28
C THR A 359 9.57 -5.41 -17.74
N ALA A 360 8.58 -5.22 -18.58
CA ALA A 360 8.65 -5.44 -20.02
C ALA A 360 9.58 -4.42 -20.71
N ALA A 361 9.96 -4.70 -21.94
CA ALA A 361 10.63 -3.73 -22.80
C ALA A 361 9.66 -2.59 -23.15
N SER A 362 10.09 -1.36 -22.96
CA SER A 362 9.37 -0.16 -23.40
C SER A 362 10.26 0.63 -24.36
N LYS A 363 9.73 0.97 -25.53
CA LYS A 363 10.38 1.86 -26.49
C LYS A 363 10.13 3.33 -26.18
N LEU A 364 8.97 3.64 -25.57
CA LEU A 364 8.53 5.00 -25.29
C LEU A 364 9.12 5.55 -24.00
N THR A 365 9.35 4.68 -23.00
CA THR A 365 9.82 5.08 -21.69
C THR A 365 11.00 4.19 -21.26
N PRO A 366 12.24 4.51 -21.69
CA PRO A 366 13.43 3.73 -21.34
C PRO A 366 13.60 3.53 -19.82
N ALA A 367 13.25 4.53 -19.02
CA ALA A 367 13.31 4.46 -17.54
C ALA A 367 12.45 3.34 -16.92
N LEU A 368 11.42 2.88 -17.63
CA LEU A 368 10.57 1.76 -17.20
C LEU A 368 10.94 0.43 -17.86
N SER A 369 11.84 0.46 -18.88
CA SER A 369 12.14 -0.69 -19.73
C SER A 369 13.10 -1.65 -19.07
N ARG A 370 12.73 -2.94 -18.96
CA ARG A 370 13.58 -4.04 -18.46
C ARG A 370 14.21 -3.75 -17.09
N GLN A 371 13.47 -3.07 -16.22
CA GLN A 371 13.89 -2.81 -14.85
C GLN A 371 13.59 -4.02 -13.95
N HIS A 372 14.27 -4.10 -12.82
CA HIS A 372 13.93 -5.01 -11.73
C HIS A 372 13.12 -4.22 -10.69
N ALA A 373 11.80 -4.32 -10.73
CA ALA A 373 10.94 -3.67 -9.76
C ALA A 373 11.02 -4.45 -8.43
N ALA A 374 11.73 -3.88 -7.44
CA ALA A 374 11.91 -4.48 -6.11
C ALA A 374 10.68 -4.21 -5.22
N LEU A 375 9.50 -4.66 -5.68
CA LEU A 375 8.21 -4.30 -5.11
C LEU A 375 7.79 -5.13 -3.90
N PHE A 376 8.36 -6.29 -3.68
CA PHE A 376 7.94 -7.23 -2.63
C PHE A 376 6.42 -7.50 -2.71
N SER A 377 5.96 -7.92 -3.89
CA SER A 377 4.58 -8.29 -4.17
C SER A 377 4.54 -9.18 -5.40
N ASP A 378 3.64 -10.14 -5.42
CA ASP A 378 3.32 -10.94 -6.60
C ASP A 378 2.19 -10.33 -7.46
N LEU A 379 1.54 -9.25 -6.98
CA LEU A 379 0.41 -8.56 -7.59
C LEU A 379 -0.87 -9.43 -7.73
N LEU A 380 -0.92 -10.58 -7.07
CA LEU A 380 -2.09 -11.45 -7.02
C LEU A 380 -3.03 -11.04 -5.88
N VAL A 381 -4.27 -11.45 -5.97
CA VAL A 381 -5.22 -11.40 -4.86
C VAL A 381 -5.19 -12.72 -4.09
N HIS A 382 -5.28 -12.63 -2.77
CA HIS A 382 -5.23 -13.75 -1.85
C HIS A 382 -6.37 -13.68 -0.86
N HIS A 383 -6.91 -14.83 -0.47
CA HIS A 383 -7.85 -14.91 0.64
C HIS A 383 -7.14 -14.57 1.95
N MET A 384 -7.56 -13.46 2.56
CA MET A 384 -7.05 -12.99 3.85
C MET A 384 -7.97 -13.37 5.02
N GLY A 385 -9.01 -14.12 4.72
CA GLY A 385 -9.94 -14.67 5.68
C GLY A 385 -10.91 -13.66 6.29
N SER A 386 -11.81 -14.14 7.12
CA SER A 386 -12.92 -13.36 7.68
C SER A 386 -12.48 -12.17 8.55
N GLY A 387 -11.27 -12.23 9.12
CA GLY A 387 -10.72 -11.15 9.97
C GLY A 387 -10.40 -9.87 9.20
N LEU A 388 -10.04 -9.99 7.93
CA LEU A 388 -9.72 -8.87 7.04
C LEU A 388 -10.76 -8.65 5.94
N ALA A 389 -11.81 -9.46 5.87
CA ALA A 389 -12.86 -9.32 4.87
C ALA A 389 -13.57 -7.96 4.96
N ASP A 390 -13.75 -7.32 3.79
CA ASP A 390 -14.55 -6.10 3.63
C ASP A 390 -15.91 -6.37 2.96
N SER A 391 -16.16 -7.61 2.59
CA SER A 391 -17.41 -8.08 1.93
C SER A 391 -17.69 -7.45 0.56
N ILE A 392 -16.73 -6.76 -0.03
CA ILE A 392 -16.86 -6.10 -1.35
C ILE A 392 -16.16 -6.95 -2.41
N ALA A 393 -16.86 -7.29 -3.48
CA ALA A 393 -16.26 -7.91 -4.65
C ALA A 393 -15.92 -6.86 -5.72
N GLN A 394 -14.73 -6.99 -6.32
CA GLN A 394 -14.30 -6.13 -7.43
C GLN A 394 -13.63 -6.99 -8.51
N GLY A 395 -14.29 -7.13 -9.67
CA GLY A 395 -13.87 -8.08 -10.69
C GLY A 395 -14.00 -9.52 -10.19
N SER A 396 -12.93 -10.31 -10.28
CA SER A 396 -12.88 -11.67 -9.76
C SER A 396 -12.43 -11.76 -8.30
N ALA A 397 -12.03 -10.64 -7.68
CA ALA A 397 -11.63 -10.60 -6.28
C ALA A 397 -12.87 -10.58 -5.35
N GLY A 398 -12.98 -11.57 -4.46
CA GLY A 398 -14.06 -11.72 -3.49
C GLY A 398 -13.93 -10.82 -2.27
N GLY A 399 -14.90 -10.92 -1.36
CA GLY A 399 -15.04 -10.04 -0.19
C GLY A 399 -13.90 -10.14 0.82
N ASP A 400 -13.16 -11.24 0.87
CA ASP A 400 -12.00 -11.44 1.75
C ASP A 400 -10.66 -11.48 1.00
N GLU A 401 -10.68 -11.21 -0.32
CA GLU A 401 -9.49 -11.23 -1.13
C GLU A 401 -8.90 -9.83 -1.31
N PHE A 402 -7.59 -9.74 -1.16
CA PHE A 402 -6.83 -8.49 -1.34
C PHE A 402 -5.53 -8.74 -2.11
N ARG A 403 -5.17 -7.76 -2.94
CA ARG A 403 -3.89 -7.77 -3.64
C ARG A 403 -2.74 -7.67 -2.64
N THR A 404 -1.72 -8.52 -2.81
CA THR A 404 -0.46 -8.36 -2.08
C THR A 404 0.07 -6.94 -2.27
N ALA A 405 0.06 -6.15 -1.20
CA ALA A 405 0.52 -4.77 -1.25
C ALA A 405 2.04 -4.72 -1.46
N PRO A 406 2.56 -3.86 -2.36
CA PRO A 406 3.98 -3.60 -2.45
C PRO A 406 4.54 -3.10 -1.12
N LEU A 407 5.73 -3.60 -0.73
CA LEU A 407 6.37 -3.23 0.53
C LEU A 407 7.44 -2.14 0.38
N TRP A 408 7.76 -1.69 -0.83
CA TRP A 408 8.65 -0.53 -0.94
C TRP A 408 8.05 0.68 -0.23
N GLY A 409 8.87 1.37 0.57
CA GLY A 409 8.42 2.47 1.42
C GLY A 409 7.60 2.06 2.65
N VAL A 410 7.42 0.75 2.93
CA VAL A 410 6.70 0.30 4.12
C VAL A 410 7.35 0.79 5.41
N GLY A 411 8.67 0.98 5.41
CA GLY A 411 9.40 1.54 6.54
C GLY A 411 8.97 2.94 6.96
N GLN A 412 8.40 3.70 6.03
CA GLN A 412 7.94 5.07 6.25
C GLN A 412 6.42 5.18 6.44
N ARG A 413 5.68 4.07 6.34
CA ARG A 413 4.23 4.07 6.56
C ARG A 413 3.89 4.11 8.04
N ILE A 414 2.76 4.78 8.33
CA ILE A 414 2.22 4.98 9.69
C ILE A 414 1.10 3.98 9.95
N PHE A 415 0.19 3.84 9.00
CA PHE A 415 -0.98 2.98 9.08
C PHE A 415 -0.87 1.82 8.10
N PHE A 416 -1.31 0.64 8.50
CA PHE A 416 -1.17 -0.58 7.71
C PHE A 416 -2.50 -1.30 7.55
N LEU A 417 -2.54 -2.24 6.60
CA LEU A 417 -3.71 -2.94 6.10
C LEU A 417 -4.64 -2.01 5.32
N HIS A 418 -5.63 -2.60 4.63
CA HIS A 418 -6.52 -1.85 3.74
C HIS A 418 -7.39 -0.81 4.46
N ASP A 419 -7.69 -1.04 5.73
CA ASP A 419 -8.56 -0.21 6.57
C ASP A 419 -7.82 0.64 7.61
N GLY A 420 -6.49 0.52 7.67
CA GLY A 420 -5.67 1.28 8.59
C GLY A 420 -5.78 0.86 10.06
N ARG A 421 -6.27 -0.36 10.33
CA ARG A 421 -6.44 -0.85 11.71
C ARG A 421 -5.14 -1.07 12.47
N ALA A 422 -4.05 -1.36 11.78
CA ALA A 422 -2.74 -1.47 12.41
C ALA A 422 -2.07 -0.09 12.44
N THR A 423 -1.89 0.44 13.64
CA THR A 423 -1.44 1.80 13.95
C THR A 423 -0.26 1.77 14.91
N PRO A 424 0.51 2.84 15.04
CA PRO A 424 1.58 2.91 16.05
C PRO A 424 1.08 2.61 17.49
N ALA A 425 -0.17 3.00 17.79
CA ALA A 425 -0.74 2.82 19.13
C ALA A 425 -1.04 1.35 19.49
N ASN A 426 -1.21 0.47 18.51
CA ASN A 426 -1.55 -0.94 18.74
C ASN A 426 -0.49 -1.91 18.22
N GLY A 427 0.74 -1.44 17.96
CA GLY A 427 1.86 -2.30 17.59
C GLY A 427 2.31 -2.22 16.14
N GLY A 428 1.72 -1.35 15.32
CA GLY A 428 2.20 -1.02 13.97
C GLY A 428 2.41 -2.23 13.06
N LEU A 429 3.64 -2.41 12.55
CA LEU A 429 4.00 -3.53 11.67
C LEU A 429 3.81 -4.90 12.33
N LEU A 430 4.13 -5.03 13.62
CA LEU A 430 3.93 -6.30 14.33
C LEU A 430 2.46 -6.69 14.34
N HIS A 431 1.58 -5.73 14.64
CA HIS A 431 0.13 -5.96 14.59
C HIS A 431 -0.33 -6.28 13.17
N ALA A 432 0.18 -5.58 12.17
CA ALA A 432 -0.13 -5.86 10.77
C ALA A 432 0.24 -7.29 10.36
N ILE A 433 1.42 -7.78 10.75
CA ILE A 433 1.84 -9.17 10.50
C ILE A 433 0.85 -10.15 11.17
N GLN A 434 0.51 -9.94 12.43
CA GLN A 434 -0.40 -10.82 13.17
C GLN A 434 -1.81 -10.86 12.57
N GLN A 435 -2.29 -9.76 12.00
CA GLN A 435 -3.60 -9.67 11.36
C GLN A 435 -3.70 -10.45 10.03
N HIS A 436 -2.58 -10.93 9.47
CA HIS A 436 -2.61 -11.82 8.32
C HIS A 436 -3.19 -13.21 8.66
N ALA A 437 -3.20 -13.60 9.94
CA ALA A 437 -3.85 -14.84 10.37
C ALA A 437 -5.34 -14.65 10.61
N GLY A 438 -6.12 -15.67 10.28
CA GLY A 438 -7.56 -15.68 10.52
C GLY A 438 -8.24 -16.87 9.85
N SER A 439 -9.51 -17.09 10.17
CA SER A 439 -10.27 -18.19 9.56
C SER A 439 -10.38 -17.98 8.04
N GLY A 440 -9.85 -18.90 7.26
CA GLY A 440 -9.84 -18.86 5.79
C GLY A 440 -8.64 -18.12 5.18
N SER A 441 -7.70 -17.61 5.98
CA SER A 441 -6.53 -16.89 5.45
C SER A 441 -5.49 -17.86 4.86
N GLU A 442 -4.99 -17.54 3.66
CA GLU A 442 -3.86 -18.22 3.01
C GLU A 442 -2.53 -18.00 3.74
N ALA A 443 -2.43 -16.96 4.57
CA ALA A 443 -1.21 -16.64 5.33
C ALA A 443 -1.07 -17.45 6.64
N ASN A 444 -2.07 -18.24 7.03
CA ASN A 444 -2.08 -18.92 8.33
C ASN A 444 -0.81 -19.75 8.60
N ALA A 445 -0.36 -20.53 7.63
CA ALA A 445 0.83 -21.36 7.81
C ALA A 445 2.09 -20.51 8.04
N VAL A 446 2.24 -19.40 7.31
CA VAL A 446 3.36 -18.46 7.44
C VAL A 446 3.33 -17.75 8.80
N ILE A 447 2.16 -17.32 9.25
CA ILE A 447 2.02 -16.65 10.55
C ILE A 447 2.21 -17.62 11.71
N ASN A 448 1.86 -18.91 11.56
CA ASN A 448 2.21 -19.93 12.54
C ASN A 448 3.73 -20.11 12.65
N LEU A 449 4.46 -20.14 11.52
CA LEU A 449 5.93 -20.14 11.54
C LEU A 449 6.50 -18.91 12.26
N PHE A 450 5.96 -17.70 11.98
CA PHE A 450 6.35 -16.49 12.68
C PHE A 450 6.11 -16.59 14.19
N ASN A 451 4.96 -17.09 14.61
CA ASN A 451 4.58 -17.11 16.02
C ASN A 451 5.36 -18.16 16.82
N GLU A 452 5.52 -19.36 16.28
CA GLU A 452 5.95 -20.57 17.00
C GLU A 452 7.42 -20.91 16.81
N GLN A 453 8.02 -20.56 15.65
CA GLN A 453 9.37 -20.99 15.32
C GLN A 453 10.42 -19.88 15.46
N LEU A 454 10.02 -18.61 15.40
CA LEU A 454 10.96 -17.50 15.52
C LEU A 454 11.25 -17.16 16.97
N THR A 455 12.54 -16.98 17.27
CA THR A 455 12.98 -16.35 18.52
C THR A 455 12.57 -14.88 18.56
N PRO A 456 12.49 -14.26 19.75
CA PRO A 456 12.23 -12.82 19.86
C PRO A 456 13.20 -11.96 19.04
N GLN A 457 14.49 -12.34 18.99
CA GLN A 457 15.48 -11.64 18.19
C GLN A 457 15.18 -11.72 16.69
N GLN A 458 14.84 -12.89 16.18
CA GLN A 458 14.49 -13.05 14.76
C GLN A 458 13.22 -12.27 14.37
N LYS A 459 12.23 -12.21 15.25
CA LYS A 459 11.04 -11.37 15.04
C LYS A 459 11.42 -9.88 14.98
N GLN A 460 12.32 -9.43 15.88
CA GLN A 460 12.81 -8.06 15.88
C GLN A 460 13.62 -7.75 14.61
N ASP A 461 14.49 -8.68 14.18
CA ASP A 461 15.29 -8.53 12.97
C ASP A 461 14.38 -8.40 11.72
N LEU A 462 13.32 -9.19 11.65
CA LEU A 462 12.31 -9.07 10.59
C LEU A 462 11.65 -7.69 10.57
N LEU A 463 11.26 -7.16 11.74
CA LEU A 463 10.67 -5.81 11.83
C LEU A 463 11.67 -4.73 11.42
N ASN A 464 12.94 -4.87 11.79
CA ASN A 464 14.01 -3.96 11.39
C ASN A 464 14.23 -3.99 9.87
N PHE A 465 14.20 -5.18 9.26
CA PHE A 465 14.25 -5.33 7.79
C PHE A 465 13.05 -4.63 7.12
N LEU A 466 11.83 -4.87 7.57
CA LEU A 466 10.65 -4.22 7.00
C LEU A 466 10.71 -2.70 7.12
N ARG A 467 11.21 -2.19 8.24
CA ARG A 467 11.43 -0.74 8.42
C ARG A 467 12.56 -0.18 7.54
N SER A 468 13.43 -1.02 7.02
CA SER A 468 14.49 -0.60 6.07
C SER A 468 13.99 -0.45 4.63
N LEU A 469 12.82 -1.00 4.27
CA LEU A 469 12.22 -0.94 2.93
C LEU A 469 11.50 0.42 2.63
#